data_e9a860380980e1027d3e28ff70a72c33
#
_entry.id   e9a860380980e1027d3e28ff70a72c33
#
_cell.length_a   1.000
_cell.length_b   1.000
_cell.length_c   1.000
_cell.angle_alpha   90.00
_cell.angle_beta   90.00
_cell.angle_gamma   90.00
#
_symmetry.space_group_name_H-M   'P 1'
#
loop_
_entity.id
_entity.type
_entity.pdbx_description
1 polymer ?
#
loop_
_entity_poly.entity_id
_entity_poly.type
_entity_poly.pdbx_seq_one_letter_code
_entity_poly.pdbx_strand_id
1 'polypeptide(L)'
;FDEAHRCVGDYAYVFVAKTYMQQAKDPLILALTASPGGQKYKINDVKDKLFVTNVEIRTRDDSDVKPYVHEVENDFITVELPIAMKSLMTYLVNIKNSRISKLMRMGVIRSNYVNKTQLLNLQVELAKKKQGVSYMAMSIIAEVIKIDHALMLLETQTIHALKQYTDKLSKEESRAVARLEKDDNFINAIRLTNELDAEGTEHPKLEKLVEIITKELQNKDARIIVFAQYRDTISKIYEALSEIKGAAPVEFIGQAKKKGKGLSQKEQSQILNEFQMGFYNILCASQVAEEGLDVVETNVVVFYEPTPSAVRKIQRAGRTARTQAGKVIVLMTKDTRDEAYHWSAHRKEKQMNQTLREMKEGKQITLKDFKNK
;
A
#
# COMPACT_ATOMS: atom_id res chain seq x y z
N PHE A 1 -23.85 7.68 2.40
CA PHE A 1 -22.57 7.47 1.69
C PHE A 1 -21.57 6.87 2.67
N ASP A 2 -21.26 5.59 2.50
CA ASP A 2 -20.19 4.94 3.24
C ASP A 2 -18.85 5.19 2.55
N GLU A 3 -17.74 5.10 3.32
CA GLU A 3 -16.39 5.45 2.85
C GLU A 3 -16.34 6.82 2.15
N ALA A 4 -16.97 7.83 2.78
CA ALA A 4 -17.15 9.17 2.23
C ALA A 4 -15.85 9.86 1.81
N HIS A 5 -14.69 9.46 2.36
CA HIS A 5 -13.37 9.95 1.96
C HIS A 5 -13.04 9.69 0.47
N ARG A 6 -13.79 8.81 -0.21
CA ARG A 6 -13.68 8.58 -1.65
C ARG A 6 -14.29 9.69 -2.50
N CYS A 7 -15.07 10.58 -1.91
CA CYS A 7 -15.73 11.67 -2.62
C CYS A 7 -14.73 12.77 -3.01
N VAL A 8 -13.78 12.43 -3.89
CA VAL A 8 -12.76 13.33 -4.42
C VAL A 8 -12.73 13.28 -5.94
N GLY A 9 -12.38 14.41 -6.60
CA GLY A 9 -12.40 14.49 -8.06
C GLY A 9 -13.79 14.21 -8.63
N ASP A 10 -13.86 13.36 -9.68
CA ASP A 10 -15.09 12.97 -10.39
C ASP A 10 -15.63 11.61 -9.92
N TYR A 11 -15.41 11.25 -8.65
CA TYR A 11 -15.94 9.99 -8.12
C TYR A 11 -17.48 9.97 -8.15
N ALA A 12 -18.08 8.81 -8.43
CA ALA A 12 -19.52 8.66 -8.62
C ALA A 12 -20.40 9.26 -7.50
N TYR A 13 -19.91 9.29 -6.25
CA TYR A 13 -20.61 9.90 -5.13
C TYR A 13 -20.89 11.39 -5.32
N VAL A 14 -19.99 12.11 -5.98
CA VAL A 14 -20.19 13.55 -6.27
C VAL A 14 -21.40 13.76 -7.15
N PHE A 15 -21.52 12.96 -8.22
CA PHE A 15 -22.66 13.02 -9.13
C PHE A 15 -23.97 12.61 -8.42
N VAL A 16 -23.94 11.51 -7.67
CA VAL A 16 -25.12 11.00 -6.96
C VAL A 16 -25.59 12.02 -5.92
N ALA A 17 -24.70 12.59 -5.11
CA ALA A 17 -25.04 13.59 -4.10
C ALA A 17 -25.65 14.84 -4.73
N LYS A 18 -25.04 15.36 -5.81
CA LYS A 18 -25.53 16.53 -6.55
C LYS A 18 -26.93 16.30 -7.13
N THR A 19 -27.14 15.15 -7.76
CA THR A 19 -28.43 14.81 -8.36
C THR A 19 -29.49 14.63 -7.27
N TYR A 20 -29.17 13.96 -6.16
CA TYR A 20 -30.05 13.78 -5.04
C TYR A 20 -30.48 15.11 -4.41
N MET A 21 -29.56 16.03 -4.16
CA MET A 21 -29.86 17.38 -3.65
C MET A 21 -30.77 18.20 -4.56
N GLN A 22 -30.74 17.97 -5.88
CA GLN A 22 -31.59 18.67 -6.85
C GLN A 22 -33.01 18.05 -6.96
N GLN A 23 -33.15 16.76 -6.74
CA GLN A 23 -34.39 16.02 -7.00
C GLN A 23 -35.20 15.71 -5.73
N ALA A 24 -34.55 15.59 -4.58
CA ALA A 24 -35.23 15.28 -3.33
C ALA A 24 -35.96 16.52 -2.77
N LYS A 25 -37.19 16.31 -2.28
CA LYS A 25 -37.99 17.37 -1.68
C LYS A 25 -37.38 17.87 -0.35
N ASP A 26 -36.91 16.95 0.49
CA ASP A 26 -36.27 17.21 1.77
C ASP A 26 -34.95 16.42 1.85
N PRO A 27 -33.87 16.90 1.20
CA PRO A 27 -32.65 16.14 1.08
C PRO A 27 -31.90 16.04 2.42
N LEU A 28 -31.52 14.82 2.80
CA LEU A 28 -30.69 14.53 3.96
C LEU A 28 -29.59 13.55 3.58
N ILE A 29 -28.33 13.95 3.82
CA ILE A 29 -27.16 13.13 3.51
C ILE A 29 -26.42 12.77 4.79
N LEU A 30 -26.25 11.46 5.01
CA LEU A 30 -25.33 10.91 6.00
C LEU A 30 -24.09 10.37 5.29
N ALA A 31 -22.94 10.88 5.68
CA ALA A 31 -21.63 10.50 5.15
C ALA A 31 -20.77 9.90 6.27
N LEU A 32 -20.34 8.66 6.10
CA LEU A 32 -19.57 7.90 7.08
C LEU A 32 -18.16 7.61 6.56
N THR A 33 -17.15 7.72 7.40
CA THR A 33 -15.78 7.29 7.12
C THR A 33 -14.97 7.09 8.39
N ALA A 34 -14.20 6.02 8.45
CA ALA A 34 -13.23 5.80 9.54
C ALA A 34 -11.91 6.58 9.34
N SER A 35 -11.65 7.09 8.13
CA SER A 35 -10.36 7.66 7.76
C SER A 35 -10.50 8.84 6.78
N PRO A 36 -10.95 10.02 7.25
CA PRO A 36 -11.23 11.16 6.37
C PRO A 36 -9.98 11.82 5.77
N GLY A 37 -8.79 11.39 6.19
CA GLY A 37 -7.50 11.96 5.77
C GLY A 37 -6.94 12.97 6.77
N GLY A 38 -5.64 13.26 6.64
CA GLY A 38 -4.90 14.11 7.60
C GLY A 38 -4.88 15.61 7.27
N GLN A 39 -5.57 16.04 6.23
CA GLN A 39 -5.50 17.44 5.76
C GLN A 39 -6.88 18.08 5.79
N LYS A 40 -7.04 19.14 6.59
CA LYS A 40 -8.32 19.82 6.80
C LYS A 40 -9.00 20.24 5.49
N TYR A 41 -8.25 20.70 4.49
CA TYR A 41 -8.82 21.09 3.20
C TYR A 41 -9.46 19.89 2.44
N LYS A 42 -8.91 18.69 2.56
CA LYS A 42 -9.49 17.48 1.95
C LYS A 42 -10.78 17.06 2.63
N ILE A 43 -10.84 17.20 3.94
CA ILE A 43 -12.06 16.94 4.72
C ILE A 43 -13.14 17.93 4.31
N ASN A 44 -12.79 19.20 4.15
CA ASN A 44 -13.71 20.25 3.68
C ASN A 44 -14.16 19.98 2.23
N ASP A 45 -13.27 19.59 1.33
CA ASP A 45 -13.63 19.24 -0.06
C ASP A 45 -14.67 18.11 -0.12
N VAL A 46 -14.51 17.07 0.71
CA VAL A 46 -15.52 15.98 0.83
C VAL A 46 -16.84 16.50 1.41
N LYS A 47 -16.80 17.34 2.45
CA LYS A 47 -17.98 17.99 3.01
C LYS A 47 -18.76 18.77 1.95
N ASP A 48 -18.07 19.61 1.23
CA ASP A 48 -18.69 20.51 0.23
C ASP A 48 -19.30 19.68 -0.92
N LYS A 49 -18.61 18.65 -1.39
CA LYS A 49 -19.09 17.76 -2.46
C LYS A 49 -20.29 16.90 -2.06
N LEU A 50 -20.36 16.52 -0.80
CA LEU A 50 -21.48 15.73 -0.24
C LEU A 50 -22.54 16.60 0.43
N PHE A 51 -22.44 17.93 0.35
CA PHE A 51 -23.40 18.87 1.00
C PHE A 51 -23.58 18.62 2.50
N VAL A 52 -22.51 18.17 3.17
CA VAL A 52 -22.52 17.87 4.61
C VAL A 52 -22.31 19.16 5.41
N THR A 53 -23.27 19.53 6.21
CA THR A 53 -23.22 20.74 7.05
C THR A 53 -22.56 20.49 8.41
N ASN A 54 -22.90 19.38 9.05
CA ASN A 54 -22.42 19.03 10.38
C ASN A 54 -21.42 17.87 10.31
N VAL A 55 -20.37 17.94 11.13
CA VAL A 55 -19.38 16.87 11.26
C VAL A 55 -19.37 16.40 12.71
N GLU A 56 -19.63 15.13 12.92
CA GLU A 56 -19.47 14.47 14.20
C GLU A 56 -18.19 13.63 14.18
N ILE A 57 -17.37 13.74 15.22
CA ILE A 57 -16.09 13.06 15.30
C ILE A 57 -16.09 12.20 16.56
N ARG A 58 -15.87 10.90 16.36
CA ARG A 58 -15.65 9.92 17.41
C ARG A 58 -14.27 9.29 17.25
N THR A 59 -13.60 9.08 18.35
CA THR A 59 -12.31 8.42 18.44
C THR A 59 -12.41 7.18 19.32
N ARG A 60 -11.42 6.31 19.27
CA ARG A 60 -11.39 5.10 20.12
C ARG A 60 -11.35 5.43 21.62
N ASP A 61 -10.91 6.64 21.98
CA ASP A 61 -10.78 7.10 23.36
C ASP A 61 -12.09 7.68 23.91
N ASP A 62 -13.09 7.94 23.06
CA ASP A 62 -14.36 8.51 23.49
C ASP A 62 -15.15 7.50 24.34
N SER A 63 -15.78 7.98 25.41
CA SER A 63 -16.45 7.15 26.43
C SER A 63 -17.59 6.29 25.88
N ASP A 64 -18.23 6.74 24.82
CA ASP A 64 -19.30 6.05 24.11
C ASP A 64 -18.79 5.05 23.04
N VAL A 65 -17.51 5.10 22.69
CA VAL A 65 -16.86 4.20 21.72
C VAL A 65 -15.99 3.14 22.42
N LYS A 66 -15.29 3.54 23.46
CA LYS A 66 -14.33 2.69 24.19
C LYS A 66 -14.86 1.30 24.61
N PRO A 67 -16.13 1.13 25.04
CA PRO A 67 -16.67 -0.19 25.40
C PRO A 67 -16.78 -1.17 24.22
N TYR A 68 -16.79 -0.65 22.98
CA TYR A 68 -16.95 -1.45 21.75
C TYR A 68 -15.63 -1.65 20.98
N VAL A 69 -14.53 -1.16 21.52
CA VAL A 69 -13.20 -1.29 20.88
C VAL A 69 -12.35 -2.28 21.65
N HIS A 70 -11.99 -3.36 21.01
CA HIS A 70 -11.06 -4.33 21.57
C HIS A 70 -9.61 -3.90 21.39
N GLU A 71 -8.74 -4.42 22.25
CA GLU A 71 -7.31 -4.15 22.17
C GLU A 71 -6.71 -4.79 20.91
N VAL A 72 -5.80 -4.06 20.28
CA VAL A 72 -5.01 -4.52 19.13
C VAL A 72 -3.56 -4.54 19.54
N GLU A 73 -2.98 -5.72 19.60
CA GLU A 73 -1.54 -5.91 19.73
C GLU A 73 -0.87 -5.56 18.40
N ASN A 74 0.12 -4.68 18.41
CA ASN A 74 0.86 -4.28 17.21
C ASN A 74 2.32 -4.72 17.32
N ASP A 75 2.71 -5.68 16.49
CA ASP A 75 4.08 -6.19 16.41
C ASP A 75 4.77 -5.66 15.14
N PHE A 76 5.95 -5.08 15.32
CA PHE A 76 6.79 -4.62 14.21
C PHE A 76 8.03 -5.51 14.14
N ILE A 77 8.12 -6.32 13.10
CA ILE A 77 9.18 -7.32 12.95
C ILE A 77 10.09 -6.90 11.81
N THR A 78 11.36 -6.65 12.14
CA THR A 78 12.38 -6.22 11.19
C THR A 78 13.28 -7.38 10.82
N VAL A 79 13.53 -7.56 9.52
CA VAL A 79 14.47 -8.53 8.95
C VAL A 79 15.63 -7.81 8.26
N GLU A 80 16.80 -8.44 8.20
CA GLU A 80 17.95 -7.92 7.47
C GLU A 80 18.13 -8.63 6.13
N LEU A 81 18.52 -7.88 5.09
CA LEU A 81 18.87 -8.47 3.81
C LEU A 81 20.19 -9.27 3.92
N PRO A 82 20.25 -10.46 3.34
CA PRO A 82 21.49 -11.22 3.19
C PRO A 82 22.56 -10.44 2.39
N ILE A 83 23.83 -10.80 2.55
CA ILE A 83 24.96 -10.12 1.91
C ILE A 83 24.79 -10.08 0.38
N ALA A 84 24.36 -11.17 -0.25
CA ALA A 84 24.14 -11.22 -1.69
C ALA A 84 23.08 -10.22 -2.14
N MET A 85 21.95 -10.07 -1.41
CA MET A 85 20.92 -9.07 -1.70
C MET A 85 21.41 -7.65 -1.45
N LYS A 86 22.24 -7.41 -0.44
CA LYS A 86 22.90 -6.12 -0.19
C LYS A 86 23.85 -5.75 -1.35
N SER A 87 24.58 -6.73 -1.89
CA SER A 87 25.42 -6.52 -3.08
C SER A 87 24.59 -6.16 -4.32
N LEU A 88 23.50 -6.88 -4.55
CA LEU A 88 22.53 -6.58 -5.62
C LEU A 88 21.96 -5.16 -5.47
N MET A 89 21.57 -4.78 -4.26
CA MET A 89 21.09 -3.43 -3.94
C MET A 89 22.14 -2.37 -4.27
N THR A 90 23.41 -2.63 -3.98
CA THR A 90 24.54 -1.72 -4.28
C THR A 90 24.67 -1.48 -5.77
N TYR A 91 24.60 -2.51 -6.61
CA TYR A 91 24.63 -2.32 -8.07
C TYR A 91 23.49 -1.42 -8.55
N LEU A 92 22.25 -1.68 -8.12
CA LEU A 92 21.09 -0.87 -8.52
C LEU A 92 21.17 0.58 -8.01
N VAL A 93 21.67 0.79 -6.79
CA VAL A 93 21.88 2.13 -6.20
C VAL A 93 22.94 2.91 -6.98
N ASN A 94 24.04 2.25 -7.40
CA ASN A 94 25.09 2.87 -8.19
C ASN A 94 24.56 3.38 -9.54
N ILE A 95 23.74 2.58 -10.23
CA ILE A 95 23.08 3.00 -11.48
C ILE A 95 22.21 4.22 -11.21
N LYS A 96 21.32 4.14 -10.22
CA LYS A 96 20.40 5.23 -9.88
C LYS A 96 21.15 6.53 -9.60
N ASN A 97 22.18 6.49 -8.75
CA ASN A 97 22.97 7.65 -8.37
C ASN A 97 23.73 8.24 -9.58
N SER A 98 24.30 7.42 -10.44
CA SER A 98 24.95 7.86 -11.68
C SER A 98 23.98 8.62 -12.59
N ARG A 99 22.74 8.11 -12.77
CA ARG A 99 21.71 8.75 -13.60
C ARG A 99 21.17 10.05 -12.98
N ILE A 100 20.96 10.07 -11.67
CA ILE A 100 20.57 11.28 -10.92
C ILE A 100 21.66 12.35 -11.07
N SER A 101 22.94 12.01 -10.88
CA SER A 101 24.07 12.92 -11.06
C SER A 101 24.12 13.50 -12.48
N LYS A 102 23.79 12.68 -13.50
CA LYS A 102 23.73 13.15 -14.89
C LYS A 102 22.59 14.16 -15.11
N LEU A 103 21.40 13.89 -14.54
CA LEU A 103 20.27 14.85 -14.61
C LEU A 103 20.58 16.17 -13.89
N MET A 104 21.33 16.12 -12.78
CA MET A 104 21.79 17.33 -12.08
C MET A 104 22.75 18.14 -12.94
N ARG A 105 23.76 17.49 -13.56
CA ARG A 105 24.69 18.16 -14.48
C ARG A 105 24.01 18.77 -15.71
N MET A 106 22.88 18.19 -16.15
CA MET A 106 22.06 18.73 -17.23
C MET A 106 21.14 19.88 -16.75
N GLY A 107 21.13 20.22 -15.46
CA GLY A 107 20.26 21.26 -14.89
C GLY A 107 18.77 20.87 -14.85
N VAL A 108 18.44 19.58 -15.05
CA VAL A 108 17.06 19.09 -15.07
C VAL A 108 16.48 18.95 -13.67
N ILE A 109 17.32 18.56 -12.71
CA ILE A 109 16.98 18.48 -11.29
C ILE A 109 18.01 19.23 -10.45
N ARG A 110 17.56 19.74 -9.28
CA ARG A 110 18.42 20.52 -8.36
C ARG A 110 18.87 19.75 -7.13
N SER A 111 18.32 18.56 -6.90
CA SER A 111 18.59 17.73 -5.73
C SER A 111 18.70 16.27 -6.12
N ASN A 112 19.53 15.53 -5.39
CA ASN A 112 19.60 14.07 -5.47
C ASN A 112 18.39 13.36 -4.80
N TYR A 113 17.60 14.08 -4.00
CA TYR A 113 16.36 13.59 -3.43
C TYR A 113 15.18 13.90 -4.34
N VAL A 114 14.89 13.00 -5.27
CA VAL A 114 13.77 13.13 -6.22
C VAL A 114 12.87 11.93 -6.11
N ASN A 115 11.58 12.15 -5.87
CA ASN A 115 10.60 11.06 -5.80
C ASN A 115 10.01 10.73 -7.19
N LYS A 116 9.38 9.56 -7.31
CA LYS A 116 8.81 9.08 -8.58
C LYS A 116 7.80 10.06 -9.19
N THR A 117 6.95 10.70 -8.39
CA THR A 117 5.94 11.66 -8.87
C THR A 117 6.61 12.89 -9.48
N GLN A 118 7.66 13.42 -8.84
CA GLN A 118 8.44 14.53 -9.40
C GLN A 118 9.09 14.15 -10.72
N LEU A 119 9.66 12.95 -10.84
CA LEU A 119 10.26 12.47 -12.08
C LEU A 119 9.23 12.34 -13.21
N LEU A 120 8.03 11.83 -12.91
CA LEU A 120 6.94 11.72 -13.90
C LEU A 120 6.45 13.11 -14.35
N ASN A 121 6.29 14.05 -13.43
CA ASN A 121 5.91 15.42 -13.77
C ASN A 121 6.97 16.10 -14.66
N LEU A 122 8.27 15.91 -14.34
CA LEU A 122 9.37 16.40 -15.16
C LEU A 122 9.35 15.78 -16.57
N GLN A 123 9.03 14.51 -16.74
CA GLN A 123 8.87 13.91 -18.07
C GLN A 123 7.78 14.61 -18.88
N VAL A 124 6.63 14.90 -18.26
CA VAL A 124 5.52 15.62 -18.93
C VAL A 124 5.95 17.04 -19.34
N GLU A 125 6.66 17.76 -18.47
CA GLU A 125 7.17 19.10 -18.77
C GLU A 125 8.22 19.09 -19.90
N LEU A 126 9.17 18.15 -19.86
CA LEU A 126 10.20 18.01 -20.88
C LEU A 126 9.64 17.61 -22.24
N ALA A 127 8.57 16.80 -22.27
CA ALA A 127 7.89 16.42 -23.51
C ALA A 127 7.31 17.61 -24.26
N LYS A 128 6.89 18.68 -23.54
CA LYS A 128 6.37 19.91 -24.15
C LYS A 128 7.46 20.74 -24.87
N LYS A 129 8.73 20.64 -24.43
CA LYS A 129 9.83 21.46 -24.92
C LYS A 129 10.39 21.02 -26.29
N LYS A 130 10.15 19.78 -26.74
CA LYS A 130 10.52 19.20 -28.05
C LYS A 130 12.00 19.44 -28.49
N GLN A 131 12.92 19.53 -27.54
CA GLN A 131 14.36 19.77 -27.81
C GLN A 131 15.16 18.46 -27.63
N GLY A 132 16.31 18.32 -28.33
CA GLY A 132 17.15 17.14 -28.25
C GLY A 132 17.61 16.79 -26.83
N VAL A 133 18.01 17.80 -26.06
CA VAL A 133 18.39 17.67 -24.64
C VAL A 133 17.20 17.15 -23.78
N SER A 134 15.97 17.60 -24.08
CA SER A 134 14.76 17.14 -23.37
C SER A 134 14.49 15.66 -23.61
N TYR A 135 14.65 15.15 -24.84
CA TYR A 135 14.50 13.72 -25.14
C TYR A 135 15.56 12.86 -24.42
N MET A 136 16.80 13.35 -24.34
CA MET A 136 17.85 12.66 -23.59
C MET A 136 17.52 12.61 -22.08
N ALA A 137 17.10 13.73 -21.51
CA ALA A 137 16.72 13.80 -20.11
C ALA A 137 15.53 12.90 -19.79
N MET A 138 14.46 12.89 -20.61
CA MET A 138 13.32 12.00 -20.44
C MET A 138 13.71 10.53 -20.44
N SER A 139 14.66 10.16 -21.31
CA SER A 139 15.13 8.79 -21.38
C SER A 139 15.97 8.40 -20.16
N ILE A 140 16.77 9.33 -19.59
CA ILE A 140 17.51 9.09 -18.32
C ILE A 140 16.54 9.00 -17.15
N ILE A 141 15.49 9.84 -17.11
CA ILE A 141 14.43 9.74 -16.10
C ILE A 141 13.74 8.38 -16.17
N ALA A 142 13.49 7.86 -17.38
CA ALA A 142 12.92 6.52 -17.55
C ALA A 142 13.82 5.43 -16.97
N GLU A 143 15.16 5.53 -17.15
CA GLU A 143 16.13 4.61 -16.53
C GLU A 143 16.03 4.69 -15.00
N VAL A 144 16.01 5.91 -14.40
CA VAL A 144 15.88 6.08 -12.95
C VAL A 144 14.60 5.44 -12.42
N ILE A 145 13.47 5.65 -13.09
CA ILE A 145 12.17 5.07 -12.67
C ILE A 145 12.20 3.54 -12.72
N LYS A 146 12.83 2.96 -13.76
CA LYS A 146 12.95 1.51 -13.91
C LYS A 146 13.84 0.90 -12.81
N ILE A 147 14.98 1.50 -12.55
CA ILE A 147 15.91 1.05 -11.50
C ILE A 147 15.30 1.27 -10.10
N ASP A 148 14.61 2.39 -9.87
CA ASP A 148 13.92 2.63 -8.60
C ASP A 148 12.83 1.59 -8.34
N HIS A 149 12.15 1.11 -9.38
CA HIS A 149 11.19 0.02 -9.27
C HIS A 149 11.86 -1.33 -8.97
N ALA A 150 13.01 -1.63 -9.60
CA ALA A 150 13.79 -2.82 -9.29
C ALA A 150 14.27 -2.81 -7.82
N LEU A 151 14.78 -1.66 -7.34
CA LEU A 151 15.16 -1.47 -5.95
C LEU A 151 13.98 -1.71 -5.00
N MET A 152 12.82 -1.14 -5.33
CA MET A 152 11.62 -1.34 -4.51
C MET A 152 11.23 -2.82 -4.42
N LEU A 153 11.31 -3.57 -5.53
CA LEU A 153 11.01 -5.00 -5.53
C LEU A 153 12.03 -5.78 -4.67
N LEU A 154 13.32 -5.48 -4.79
CA LEU A 154 14.37 -6.10 -3.98
C LEU A 154 14.21 -5.83 -2.48
N GLU A 155 13.85 -4.60 -2.12
CA GLU A 155 13.74 -4.17 -0.73
C GLU A 155 12.47 -4.69 -0.04
N THR A 156 11.39 -4.88 -0.79
CA THR A 156 10.07 -5.08 -0.19
C THR A 156 9.36 -6.36 -0.61
N GLN A 157 9.76 -6.99 -1.72
CA GLN A 157 9.07 -8.12 -2.32
C GLN A 157 9.96 -9.39 -2.36
N THR A 158 9.64 -10.34 -3.21
CA THR A 158 10.39 -11.58 -3.39
C THR A 158 11.44 -11.43 -4.50
N ILE A 159 12.53 -12.26 -4.47
CA ILE A 159 13.51 -12.32 -5.55
C ILE A 159 12.84 -12.74 -6.87
N HIS A 160 11.89 -13.65 -6.81
CA HIS A 160 11.11 -14.05 -7.97
C HIS A 160 10.35 -12.88 -8.62
N ALA A 161 9.76 -11.97 -7.84
CA ALA A 161 9.09 -10.77 -8.36
C ALA A 161 10.09 -9.82 -9.06
N LEU A 162 11.29 -9.67 -8.50
CA LEU A 162 12.37 -8.90 -9.12
C LEU A 162 12.81 -9.55 -10.43
N LYS A 163 13.02 -10.88 -10.45
CA LYS A 163 13.37 -11.64 -11.65
C LYS A 163 12.35 -11.47 -12.77
N GLN A 164 11.06 -11.65 -12.46
CA GLN A 164 10.01 -11.43 -13.46
C GLN A 164 9.98 -10.00 -14.01
N TYR A 165 10.27 -9.02 -13.18
CA TYR A 165 10.39 -7.63 -13.62
C TYR A 165 11.58 -7.42 -14.55
N THR A 166 12.76 -7.94 -14.20
CA THR A 166 13.97 -7.81 -15.01
C THR A 166 13.82 -8.54 -16.35
N ASP A 167 13.22 -9.73 -16.38
CA ASP A 167 12.93 -10.47 -17.63
C ASP A 167 11.96 -9.71 -18.55
N LYS A 168 10.98 -9.04 -17.97
CA LYS A 168 10.09 -8.17 -18.74
C LYS A 168 10.81 -6.94 -19.24
N LEU A 169 11.71 -6.38 -18.46
CA LEU A 169 12.50 -5.21 -18.83
C LEU A 169 13.42 -5.51 -20.01
N SER A 170 14.12 -6.64 -20.01
CA SER A 170 15.01 -7.07 -21.11
C SER A 170 14.28 -7.33 -22.44
N LYS A 171 12.95 -7.49 -22.41
CA LYS A 171 12.11 -7.62 -23.63
C LYS A 171 11.57 -6.29 -24.14
N GLU A 172 11.86 -5.19 -23.44
CA GLU A 172 11.34 -3.87 -23.79
C GLU A 172 12.28 -3.16 -24.76
N GLU A 173 11.80 -2.91 -25.96
CA GLU A 173 12.54 -2.15 -27.00
C GLU A 173 12.48 -0.65 -26.70
N SER A 174 13.31 -0.18 -25.77
CA SER A 174 13.41 1.25 -25.46
C SER A 174 14.84 1.72 -25.35
N ARG A 175 15.08 2.99 -25.71
CA ARG A 175 16.43 3.60 -25.60
C ARG A 175 16.95 3.59 -24.16
N ALA A 176 16.07 3.61 -23.18
CA ALA A 176 16.43 3.54 -21.76
C ALA A 176 16.98 2.15 -21.42
N VAL A 177 16.30 1.09 -21.84
CA VAL A 177 16.74 -0.30 -21.61
C VAL A 177 18.03 -0.58 -22.35
N ALA A 178 18.13 -0.22 -23.64
CA ALA A 178 19.35 -0.41 -24.45
C ALA A 178 20.60 0.27 -23.84
N ARG A 179 20.44 1.31 -23.02
CA ARG A 179 21.55 1.90 -22.26
C ARG A 179 21.80 1.21 -20.93
N LEU A 180 20.77 0.71 -20.26
CA LEU A 180 20.93 -0.08 -19.04
C LEU A 180 21.68 -1.38 -19.34
N GLU A 181 21.38 -2.05 -20.44
CA GLU A 181 22.02 -3.29 -20.87
C GLU A 181 23.55 -3.14 -21.18
N LYS A 182 24.01 -1.90 -21.34
CA LYS A 182 25.45 -1.58 -21.52
C LYS A 182 26.13 -1.12 -20.22
N ASP A 183 25.41 -1.09 -19.11
CA ASP A 183 25.92 -0.67 -17.80
C ASP A 183 26.38 -1.90 -17.01
N ASP A 184 27.68 -1.96 -16.65
CA ASP A 184 28.25 -3.10 -15.92
C ASP A 184 27.51 -3.41 -14.60
N ASN A 185 27.05 -2.39 -13.88
CA ASN A 185 26.27 -2.61 -12.68
C ASN A 185 24.92 -3.26 -13.01
N PHE A 186 24.28 -2.91 -14.14
CA PHE A 186 23.04 -3.53 -14.56
C PHE A 186 23.23 -4.98 -14.96
N ILE A 187 24.27 -5.27 -15.73
CA ILE A 187 24.66 -6.64 -16.12
C ILE A 187 24.91 -7.51 -14.88
N ASN A 188 25.66 -7.00 -13.90
CA ASN A 188 25.93 -7.69 -12.65
C ASN A 188 24.66 -7.87 -11.80
N ALA A 189 23.78 -6.86 -11.77
CA ALA A 189 22.49 -6.96 -11.06
C ALA A 189 21.59 -8.04 -11.67
N ILE A 190 21.50 -8.11 -13.01
CA ILE A 190 20.70 -9.14 -13.69
C ILE A 190 21.30 -10.53 -13.43
N ARG A 191 22.64 -10.69 -13.57
CA ARG A 191 23.33 -11.97 -13.30
C ARG A 191 23.04 -12.46 -11.88
N LEU A 192 23.25 -11.60 -10.88
CA LEU A 192 23.03 -11.97 -9.48
C LEU A 192 21.56 -12.26 -9.17
N THR A 193 20.62 -11.52 -9.79
CA THR A 193 19.18 -11.81 -9.67
C THR A 193 18.85 -13.20 -10.20
N ASN A 194 19.43 -13.58 -11.35
CA ASN A 194 19.23 -14.91 -11.95
C ASN A 194 19.83 -16.02 -11.09
N GLU A 195 21.00 -15.81 -10.52
CA GLU A 195 21.68 -16.75 -9.62
C GLU A 195 20.82 -16.98 -8.37
N LEU A 196 20.38 -15.92 -7.69
CA LEU A 196 19.55 -16.01 -6.49
C LEU A 196 18.19 -16.69 -6.75
N ASP A 197 17.53 -16.39 -7.87
CA ASP A 197 16.27 -17.04 -8.25
C ASP A 197 16.47 -18.53 -8.57
N ALA A 198 17.56 -18.88 -9.28
CA ALA A 198 17.90 -20.27 -9.61
C ALA A 198 18.27 -21.12 -8.38
N GLU A 199 18.92 -20.51 -7.40
CA GLU A 199 19.24 -21.14 -6.10
C GLU A 199 17.99 -21.28 -5.19
N GLY A 200 16.84 -20.73 -5.58
CA GLY A 200 15.65 -20.68 -4.77
C GLY A 200 15.79 -19.77 -3.53
N THR A 201 16.74 -18.82 -3.58
CA THR A 201 16.95 -17.86 -2.49
C THR A 201 15.73 -16.95 -2.36
N GLU A 202 15.06 -17.01 -1.23
CA GLU A 202 13.88 -16.20 -0.96
C GLU A 202 14.22 -14.97 -0.10
N HIS A 203 13.33 -13.98 -0.17
CA HIS A 203 13.45 -12.78 0.66
C HIS A 203 13.25 -13.15 2.13
N PRO A 204 14.07 -12.66 3.09
CA PRO A 204 14.01 -13.05 4.50
C PRO A 204 12.66 -12.78 5.17
N LYS A 205 11.84 -11.89 4.63
CA LYS A 205 10.45 -11.70 5.09
C LYS A 205 9.58 -12.94 4.86
N LEU A 206 9.84 -13.73 3.81
CA LEU A 206 9.03 -14.92 3.53
C LEU A 206 9.28 -16.01 4.58
N GLU A 207 10.53 -16.27 4.92
CA GLU A 207 10.91 -17.20 5.99
C GLU A 207 10.31 -16.76 7.33
N LYS A 208 10.43 -15.45 7.63
CA LYS A 208 9.87 -14.88 8.86
C LYS A 208 8.35 -14.95 8.90
N LEU A 209 7.68 -14.78 7.76
CA LEU A 209 6.24 -14.97 7.65
C LEU A 209 5.84 -16.41 7.96
N VAL A 210 6.55 -17.40 7.38
CA VAL A 210 6.29 -18.83 7.64
C VAL A 210 6.44 -19.14 9.13
N GLU A 211 7.49 -18.64 9.78
CA GLU A 211 7.70 -18.80 11.24
C GLU A 211 6.51 -18.23 12.04
N ILE A 212 6.09 -17.01 11.72
CA ILE A 212 4.97 -16.34 12.39
C ILE A 212 3.68 -17.13 12.21
N ILE A 213 3.34 -17.49 10.97
CA ILE A 213 2.11 -18.20 10.68
C ILE A 213 2.09 -19.57 11.36
N THR A 214 3.23 -20.28 11.37
CA THR A 214 3.36 -21.57 12.07
C THR A 214 3.06 -21.43 13.57
N LYS A 215 3.51 -20.34 14.19
CA LYS A 215 3.22 -20.03 15.59
C LYS A 215 1.75 -19.70 15.82
N GLU A 216 1.17 -18.82 14.99
CA GLU A 216 -0.22 -18.39 15.14
C GLU A 216 -1.22 -19.56 14.88
N LEU A 217 -0.88 -20.52 14.01
CA LEU A 217 -1.69 -21.72 13.76
C LEU A 217 -1.69 -22.75 14.91
N GLN A 218 -0.90 -22.55 15.96
CA GLN A 218 -1.05 -23.32 17.19
C GLN A 218 -2.40 -23.09 17.84
N ASN A 219 -3.00 -21.94 17.64
CA ASN A 219 -4.41 -21.70 17.92
C ASN A 219 -5.27 -22.28 16.79
N LYS A 220 -6.08 -23.30 17.12
CA LYS A 220 -6.96 -23.98 16.16
C LYS A 220 -8.04 -23.08 15.53
N ASP A 221 -8.38 -21.99 16.23
CA ASP A 221 -9.37 -21.00 15.79
C ASP A 221 -8.73 -19.82 15.06
N ALA A 222 -7.45 -19.93 14.71
CA ALA A 222 -6.74 -18.87 14.01
C ALA A 222 -7.38 -18.57 12.64
N ARG A 223 -7.71 -17.30 12.43
CA ARG A 223 -8.14 -16.71 11.16
C ARG A 223 -7.17 -15.60 10.81
N ILE A 224 -6.44 -15.77 9.74
CA ILE A 224 -5.31 -14.92 9.40
C ILE A 224 -5.52 -14.28 8.04
N ILE A 225 -5.25 -12.96 7.93
CA ILE A 225 -5.11 -12.29 6.64
C ILE A 225 -3.66 -11.85 6.48
N VAL A 226 -3.06 -12.20 5.35
CA VAL A 226 -1.73 -11.73 4.94
C VAL A 226 -1.91 -10.77 3.77
N PHE A 227 -1.59 -9.49 3.98
CA PHE A 227 -1.65 -8.48 2.93
C PHE A 227 -0.31 -8.33 2.23
N ALA A 228 -0.33 -8.42 0.88
CA ALA A 228 0.79 -8.05 0.03
C ALA A 228 0.32 -7.21 -1.17
N GLN A 229 1.20 -6.34 -1.69
CA GLN A 229 0.85 -5.40 -2.75
C GLN A 229 0.84 -6.06 -4.14
N TYR A 230 1.75 -6.99 -4.39
CA TYR A 230 1.96 -7.57 -5.70
C TYR A 230 1.44 -9.00 -5.79
N ARG A 231 0.79 -9.32 -6.91
CA ARG A 231 0.22 -10.65 -7.13
C ARG A 231 1.26 -11.77 -7.14
N ASP A 232 2.40 -11.50 -7.75
CA ASP A 232 3.50 -12.47 -7.81
C ASP A 232 4.01 -12.79 -6.39
N THR A 233 4.04 -11.79 -5.48
CA THR A 233 4.35 -11.98 -4.06
C THR A 233 3.25 -12.76 -3.34
N ILE A 234 1.96 -12.48 -3.63
CA ILE A 234 0.84 -13.23 -3.05
C ILE A 234 0.90 -14.71 -3.42
N SER A 235 1.20 -15.02 -4.69
CA SER A 235 1.35 -16.41 -5.13
C SER A 235 2.51 -17.11 -4.41
N LYS A 236 3.64 -16.44 -4.22
CA LYS A 236 4.77 -16.99 -3.46
C LYS A 236 4.45 -17.19 -1.97
N ILE A 237 3.73 -16.25 -1.36
CA ILE A 237 3.23 -16.38 0.01
C ILE A 237 2.29 -17.59 0.10
N TYR A 238 1.34 -17.73 -0.83
CA TYR A 238 0.42 -18.85 -0.89
C TYR A 238 1.17 -20.19 -1.01
N GLU A 239 2.13 -20.31 -1.93
CA GLU A 239 2.97 -21.50 -2.09
C GLU A 239 3.67 -21.85 -0.77
N ALA A 240 4.40 -20.90 -0.17
CA ALA A 240 5.14 -21.14 1.06
C ALA A 240 4.24 -21.52 2.26
N LEU A 241 3.07 -20.88 2.38
CA LEU A 241 2.14 -21.19 3.47
C LEU A 241 1.39 -22.51 3.26
N SER A 242 1.25 -22.98 2.01
CA SER A 242 0.61 -24.28 1.71
C SER A 242 1.42 -25.46 2.22
N GLU A 243 2.73 -25.29 2.43
CA GLU A 243 3.61 -26.33 2.98
C GLU A 243 3.49 -26.49 4.52
N ILE A 244 2.81 -25.54 5.19
CA ILE A 244 2.69 -25.56 6.66
C ILE A 244 1.58 -26.54 7.05
N LYS A 245 1.89 -27.49 7.93
CA LYS A 245 0.89 -28.44 8.46
C LYS A 245 -0.23 -27.69 9.20
N GLY A 246 -1.46 -27.91 8.76
CA GLY A 246 -2.65 -27.29 9.34
C GLY A 246 -3.00 -25.91 8.72
N ALA A 247 -2.19 -25.41 7.80
CA ALA A 247 -2.55 -24.25 6.99
C ALA A 247 -3.49 -24.64 5.85
N ALA A 248 -4.49 -23.81 5.63
CA ALA A 248 -5.39 -23.86 4.47
C ALA A 248 -5.44 -22.45 3.85
N PRO A 249 -4.38 -22.02 3.15
CA PRO A 249 -4.32 -20.71 2.54
C PRO A 249 -5.18 -20.64 1.26
N VAL A 250 -5.62 -19.41 0.92
CA VAL A 250 -6.27 -19.11 -0.36
C VAL A 250 -5.82 -17.75 -0.88
N GLU A 251 -5.60 -17.64 -2.19
CA GLU A 251 -5.30 -16.35 -2.84
C GLU A 251 -6.57 -15.50 -2.99
N PHE A 252 -6.50 -14.23 -2.60
CA PHE A 252 -7.58 -13.25 -2.73
C PHE A 252 -7.12 -12.01 -3.47
N ILE A 253 -7.35 -11.98 -4.79
CA ILE A 253 -6.83 -10.97 -5.70
C ILE A 253 -7.94 -10.26 -6.49
N GLY A 254 -7.61 -9.12 -7.09
CA GLY A 254 -8.56 -8.32 -7.85
C GLY A 254 -8.95 -8.93 -9.20
N GLN A 255 -10.04 -8.40 -9.78
CA GLN A 255 -10.69 -8.88 -11.00
C GLN A 255 -9.84 -8.71 -12.27
N ALA A 256 -8.88 -7.77 -12.31
CA ALA A 256 -8.08 -7.53 -13.50
C ALA A 256 -7.34 -8.79 -13.93
N LYS A 257 -7.70 -9.34 -15.09
CA LYS A 257 -7.03 -10.52 -15.68
C LYS A 257 -5.62 -10.14 -16.18
N LYS A 258 -4.62 -10.26 -15.29
CA LYS A 258 -3.20 -10.20 -15.67
C LYS A 258 -2.65 -11.62 -15.68
N LYS A 259 -2.00 -12.04 -16.77
CA LYS A 259 -1.45 -13.41 -16.94
C LYS A 259 -2.50 -14.53 -16.73
N GLY A 260 -3.77 -14.30 -17.09
CA GLY A 260 -4.85 -15.29 -16.90
C GLY A 260 -5.37 -15.42 -15.46
N LYS A 261 -4.73 -14.79 -14.47
CA LYS A 261 -5.14 -14.81 -13.06
C LYS A 261 -5.95 -13.55 -12.72
N GLY A 262 -7.14 -13.71 -12.20
CA GLY A 262 -8.01 -12.65 -11.69
C GLY A 262 -9.31 -13.28 -11.22
N LEU A 263 -9.80 -12.90 -10.04
CA LEU A 263 -11.04 -13.42 -9.47
C LEU A 263 -12.22 -12.52 -9.86
N SER A 264 -13.26 -13.11 -10.43
CA SER A 264 -14.54 -12.43 -10.62
C SER A 264 -15.17 -12.07 -9.27
N GLN A 265 -16.13 -11.16 -9.27
CA GLN A 265 -16.83 -10.80 -8.03
C GLN A 265 -17.54 -12.00 -7.38
N LYS A 266 -18.06 -12.92 -8.19
CA LYS A 266 -18.70 -14.14 -7.70
C LYS A 266 -17.69 -15.06 -7.00
N GLU A 267 -16.50 -15.27 -7.59
CA GLU A 267 -15.43 -16.06 -6.99
C GLU A 267 -14.91 -15.41 -5.72
N GLN A 268 -14.77 -14.09 -5.68
CA GLN A 268 -14.40 -13.36 -4.45
C GLN A 268 -15.42 -13.59 -3.34
N SER A 269 -16.72 -13.49 -3.62
CA SER A 269 -17.78 -13.73 -2.64
C SER A 269 -17.79 -15.19 -2.16
N GLN A 270 -17.55 -16.13 -3.05
CA GLN A 270 -17.45 -17.55 -2.70
C GLN A 270 -16.27 -17.81 -1.75
N ILE A 271 -15.08 -17.31 -2.07
CA ILE A 271 -13.88 -17.47 -1.22
C ILE A 271 -14.12 -16.89 0.18
N LEU A 272 -14.76 -15.70 0.27
CA LEU A 272 -15.06 -15.10 1.58
C LEU A 272 -16.03 -15.97 2.39
N ASN A 273 -17.06 -16.53 1.77
CA ASN A 273 -17.98 -17.44 2.44
C ASN A 273 -17.27 -18.72 2.89
N GLU A 274 -16.41 -19.32 2.05
CA GLU A 274 -15.61 -20.50 2.39
C GLU A 274 -14.62 -20.22 3.52
N PHE A 275 -14.00 -19.04 3.52
CA PHE A 275 -13.14 -18.57 4.61
C PHE A 275 -13.95 -18.38 5.91
N GLN A 276 -15.19 -17.85 5.83
CA GLN A 276 -16.10 -17.72 6.96
C GLN A 276 -16.50 -19.10 7.53
N MET A 277 -16.80 -20.07 6.66
CA MET A 277 -17.16 -21.41 7.06
C MET A 277 -15.98 -22.25 7.59
N GLY A 278 -14.75 -21.78 7.42
CA GLY A 278 -13.54 -22.43 7.92
C GLY A 278 -12.90 -23.42 6.98
N PHE A 279 -13.28 -23.46 5.71
CA PHE A 279 -12.56 -24.22 4.70
C PHE A 279 -11.14 -23.70 4.48
N TYR A 280 -10.96 -22.40 4.63
CA TYR A 280 -9.66 -21.73 4.65
C TYR A 280 -9.44 -21.07 6.01
N ASN A 281 -8.20 -21.03 6.49
CA ASN A 281 -7.81 -20.31 7.70
C ASN A 281 -6.82 -19.17 7.44
N ILE A 282 -6.28 -19.06 6.22
CA ILE A 282 -5.38 -17.98 5.81
C ILE A 282 -5.86 -17.37 4.49
N LEU A 283 -6.06 -16.06 4.47
CA LEU A 283 -6.36 -15.29 3.27
C LEU A 283 -5.12 -14.53 2.81
N CYS A 284 -4.50 -14.94 1.69
CA CYS A 284 -3.38 -14.23 1.06
C CYS A 284 -3.94 -13.15 0.15
N ALA A 285 -4.00 -11.90 0.61
CA ALA A 285 -4.84 -10.87 0.03
C ALA A 285 -4.06 -9.70 -0.60
N SER A 286 -4.58 -9.23 -1.74
CA SER A 286 -4.19 -7.94 -2.31
C SER A 286 -5.05 -6.80 -1.72
N GLN A 287 -4.83 -5.58 -2.20
CA GLN A 287 -5.60 -4.38 -1.81
C GLN A 287 -7.13 -4.53 -1.92
N VAL A 288 -7.63 -5.51 -2.68
CA VAL A 288 -9.06 -5.75 -2.85
C VAL A 288 -9.76 -6.13 -1.54
N ALA A 289 -9.05 -6.73 -0.60
CA ALA A 289 -9.60 -7.05 0.72
C ALA A 289 -9.58 -5.86 1.71
N GLU A 290 -9.08 -4.69 1.28
CA GLU A 290 -9.04 -3.50 2.15
C GLU A 290 -10.42 -2.88 2.35
N GLU A 291 -11.21 -2.76 1.27
CA GLU A 291 -12.47 -2.00 1.26
C GLU A 291 -13.57 -2.69 0.45
N GLY A 292 -14.81 -2.44 0.83
CA GLY A 292 -15.99 -2.77 0.03
C GLY A 292 -16.41 -4.24 0.00
N LEU A 293 -15.73 -5.09 0.77
CA LEU A 293 -16.11 -6.48 0.96
C LEU A 293 -16.33 -6.74 2.46
N ASP A 294 -17.35 -7.49 2.76
CA ASP A 294 -17.59 -7.98 4.12
C ASP A 294 -16.62 -9.13 4.42
N VAL A 295 -15.35 -8.76 4.61
CA VAL A 295 -14.34 -9.72 5.02
C VAL A 295 -14.58 -10.08 6.47
N VAL A 296 -14.72 -11.35 6.71
CA VAL A 296 -14.91 -11.97 8.02
C VAL A 296 -13.84 -11.48 8.99
N GLU A 297 -14.24 -11.32 10.22
CA GLU A 297 -13.33 -11.00 11.31
C GLU A 297 -12.21 -12.02 11.43
N THR A 298 -11.01 -11.52 11.65
CA THR A 298 -9.79 -12.30 11.80
C THR A 298 -9.11 -12.01 13.12
N ASN A 299 -8.40 -12.99 13.66
CA ASN A 299 -7.61 -12.80 14.89
C ASN A 299 -6.27 -12.12 14.58
N VAL A 300 -5.70 -12.41 13.41
CA VAL A 300 -4.36 -11.93 13.03
C VAL A 300 -4.38 -11.30 11.64
N VAL A 301 -3.81 -10.12 11.55
CA VAL A 301 -3.54 -9.43 10.28
C VAL A 301 -2.04 -9.26 10.14
N VAL A 302 -1.47 -9.75 9.04
CA VAL A 302 -0.05 -9.60 8.72
C VAL A 302 0.10 -8.70 7.50
N PHE A 303 0.92 -7.66 7.64
CA PHE A 303 1.38 -6.85 6.52
C PHE A 303 2.75 -7.36 6.07
N TYR A 304 2.82 -7.97 4.90
CA TYR A 304 4.09 -8.42 4.33
C TYR A 304 5.04 -7.25 4.02
N GLU A 305 4.47 -6.09 3.71
CA GLU A 305 5.18 -4.81 3.64
C GLU A 305 4.34 -3.66 4.22
N PRO A 306 4.98 -2.64 4.81
CA PRO A 306 4.29 -1.45 5.28
C PRO A 306 3.62 -0.69 4.13
N THR A 307 2.46 -0.12 4.39
CA THR A 307 1.82 0.80 3.45
C THR A 307 2.11 2.26 3.84
N PRO A 308 2.50 3.15 2.91
CA PRO A 308 2.75 4.56 3.21
C PRO A 308 1.46 5.37 3.43
N SER A 309 0.30 4.73 3.34
CA SER A 309 -1.03 5.33 3.51
C SER A 309 -1.59 5.02 4.89
N ALA A 310 -1.84 6.05 5.71
CA ALA A 310 -2.51 5.89 7.00
C ALA A 310 -3.92 5.30 6.84
N VAL A 311 -4.66 5.73 5.81
CA VAL A 311 -6.01 5.22 5.48
C VAL A 311 -5.96 3.70 5.26
N ARG A 312 -5.09 3.22 4.37
CA ARG A 312 -4.93 1.78 4.09
C ARG A 312 -4.49 0.99 5.32
N LYS A 313 -3.57 1.55 6.11
CA LYS A 313 -3.14 0.92 7.37
C LYS A 313 -4.34 0.71 8.30
N ILE A 314 -5.18 1.73 8.47
CA ILE A 314 -6.38 1.66 9.31
C ILE A 314 -7.38 0.66 8.76
N GLN A 315 -7.65 0.67 7.45
CA GLN A 315 -8.61 -0.22 6.80
C GLN A 315 -8.19 -1.70 6.89
N ARG A 316 -6.91 -2.00 6.66
CA ARG A 316 -6.36 -3.35 6.81
C ARG A 316 -6.37 -3.81 8.26
N ALA A 317 -5.88 -2.98 9.18
CA ALA A 317 -5.89 -3.29 10.61
C ALA A 317 -7.31 -3.45 11.16
N GLY A 318 -8.29 -2.73 10.61
CA GLY A 318 -9.71 -2.83 10.98
C GLY A 318 -10.39 -4.14 10.57
N ARG A 319 -9.66 -5.12 9.99
CA ARG A 319 -10.16 -6.49 9.75
C ARG A 319 -10.03 -7.39 10.96
N THR A 320 -9.33 -6.94 12.00
CA THR A 320 -9.22 -7.65 13.30
C THR A 320 -9.75 -6.80 14.45
N ALA A 321 -9.93 -7.40 15.60
CA ALA A 321 -10.39 -6.77 16.85
C ALA A 321 -11.78 -6.12 16.79
N ARG A 322 -12.71 -6.71 16.04
CA ARG A 322 -14.12 -6.26 16.02
C ARG A 322 -14.91 -6.82 17.21
N THR A 323 -14.81 -8.12 17.46
CA THR A 323 -15.52 -8.83 18.55
C THR A 323 -14.56 -9.40 19.60
N GLN A 324 -13.27 -9.58 19.29
CA GLN A 324 -12.24 -10.12 20.18
C GLN A 324 -10.94 -9.33 20.02
N ALA A 325 -10.02 -9.47 21.00
CA ALA A 325 -8.67 -8.91 20.89
C ALA A 325 -7.97 -9.44 19.63
N GLY A 326 -7.32 -8.55 18.91
CA GLY A 326 -6.70 -8.86 17.63
C GLY A 326 -5.23 -8.52 17.59
N LYS A 327 -4.50 -9.14 16.64
CA LYS A 327 -3.07 -8.93 16.45
C LYS A 327 -2.78 -8.40 15.06
N VAL A 328 -1.97 -7.35 14.98
CA VAL A 328 -1.47 -6.77 13.74
C VAL A 328 0.03 -6.89 13.71
N ILE A 329 0.57 -7.60 12.73
CA ILE A 329 1.99 -7.82 12.53
C ILE A 329 2.43 -7.11 11.25
N VAL A 330 3.51 -6.33 11.33
CA VAL A 330 4.07 -5.62 10.18
C VAL A 330 5.51 -6.09 9.96
N LEU A 331 5.75 -6.72 8.81
CA LEU A 331 7.10 -7.11 8.40
C LEU A 331 7.80 -5.95 7.72
N MET A 332 9.05 -5.69 8.09
CA MET A 332 9.87 -4.62 7.52
C MET A 332 11.27 -5.12 7.22
N THR A 333 11.85 -4.60 6.16
CA THR A 333 13.27 -4.80 5.85
C THR A 333 14.07 -3.61 6.37
N LYS A 334 15.09 -3.87 7.18
CA LYS A 334 15.95 -2.86 7.81
C LYS A 334 16.71 -2.05 6.76
N ASP A 335 16.89 -0.77 7.04
CA ASP A 335 17.62 0.19 6.19
C ASP A 335 17.08 0.29 4.74
N THR A 336 15.78 0.07 4.58
CA THR A 336 15.10 0.15 3.28
C THR A 336 13.90 1.10 3.30
N ARG A 337 13.22 1.21 2.16
CA ARG A 337 11.99 2.01 2.07
C ARG A 337 10.82 1.47 2.89
N ASP A 338 10.86 0.22 3.37
CA ASP A 338 9.87 -0.31 4.30
C ASP A 338 9.80 0.54 5.56
N GLU A 339 10.95 0.87 6.17
CA GLU A 339 10.99 1.75 7.35
C GLU A 339 10.46 3.16 7.02
N ALA A 340 10.85 3.70 5.86
CA ALA A 340 10.36 5.02 5.43
C ALA A 340 8.83 5.02 5.22
N TYR A 341 8.25 3.96 4.70
CA TYR A 341 6.82 3.79 4.53
C TYR A 341 6.10 3.67 5.87
N HIS A 342 6.64 2.87 6.79
CA HIS A 342 6.13 2.73 8.15
C HIS A 342 6.05 4.09 8.86
N TRP A 343 7.16 4.82 8.92
CA TRP A 343 7.21 6.13 9.56
C TRP A 343 6.36 7.18 8.86
N SER A 344 6.23 7.11 7.53
CA SER A 344 5.34 7.98 6.76
C SER A 344 3.87 7.75 7.12
N ALA A 345 3.45 6.48 7.21
CA ALA A 345 2.08 6.13 7.59
C ALA A 345 1.79 6.58 9.03
N HIS A 346 2.71 6.33 9.96
CA HIS A 346 2.57 6.73 11.37
C HIS A 346 2.43 8.25 11.52
N ARG A 347 3.30 9.03 10.84
CA ARG A 347 3.20 10.51 10.85
C ARG A 347 1.86 11.01 10.29
N LYS A 348 1.39 10.43 9.18
CA LYS A 348 0.10 10.79 8.59
C LYS A 348 -1.10 10.43 9.47
N GLU A 349 -1.04 9.30 10.16
CA GLU A 349 -2.05 8.88 11.13
C GLU A 349 -2.09 9.84 12.33
N LYS A 350 -0.93 10.19 12.88
CA LYS A 350 -0.81 11.18 13.97
C LYS A 350 -1.35 12.54 13.54
N GLN A 351 -1.00 13.01 12.34
CA GLN A 351 -1.52 14.26 11.77
C GLN A 351 -3.04 14.21 11.59
N MET A 352 -3.59 13.10 11.09
CA MET A 352 -5.03 12.92 10.94
C MET A 352 -5.75 13.02 12.30
N ASN A 353 -5.27 12.30 13.31
CA ASN A 353 -5.84 12.34 14.66
C ASN A 353 -5.76 13.73 15.29
N GLN A 354 -4.66 14.45 15.08
CA GLN A 354 -4.53 15.84 15.53
C GLN A 354 -5.53 16.75 14.83
N THR A 355 -5.63 16.68 13.49
CA THR A 355 -6.61 17.48 12.70
C THR A 355 -8.04 17.22 13.17
N LEU A 356 -8.39 15.95 13.45
CA LEU A 356 -9.72 15.61 13.95
C LEU A 356 -9.98 16.17 15.35
N ARG A 357 -9.00 16.11 16.26
CA ARG A 357 -9.11 16.73 17.59
C ARG A 357 -9.32 18.25 17.49
N GLU A 358 -8.52 18.95 16.70
CA GLU A 358 -8.66 20.39 16.48
C GLU A 358 -10.02 20.77 15.88
N MET A 359 -10.55 19.95 14.97
CA MET A 359 -11.88 20.18 14.39
C MET A 359 -12.99 19.94 15.43
N LYS A 360 -12.84 18.96 16.33
CA LYS A 360 -13.77 18.68 17.43
C LYS A 360 -13.79 19.82 18.45
N GLU A 361 -12.61 20.30 18.86
CA GLU A 361 -12.44 21.40 19.82
C GLU A 361 -12.92 22.74 19.25
N GLY A 362 -12.63 23.04 17.98
CA GLY A 362 -13.10 24.24 17.30
C GLY A 362 -14.64 24.35 17.21
N LYS A 363 -15.34 23.24 17.15
CA LYS A 363 -16.81 23.21 17.26
C LYS A 363 -17.31 23.58 18.64
N GLN A 364 -16.61 23.20 19.71
CA GLN A 364 -17.00 23.54 21.09
C GLN A 364 -16.88 25.05 21.36
N ILE A 365 -15.85 25.68 20.82
CA ILE A 365 -15.63 27.14 20.95
C ILE A 365 -16.75 27.91 20.23
N THR A 366 -17.11 27.51 19.00
CA THR A 366 -18.14 28.21 18.21
C THR A 366 -19.54 28.13 18.83
N LEU A 367 -19.88 27.05 19.50
CA LEU A 367 -21.18 26.89 20.20
C LEU A 367 -21.25 27.68 21.50
N LYS A 368 -20.14 27.97 22.17
CA LYS A 368 -20.08 28.78 23.39
C LYS A 368 -20.12 30.28 23.06
N ASP A 369 -19.47 30.69 22.00
CA ASP A 369 -19.43 32.10 21.57
C ASP A 369 -20.79 32.59 21.03
N PHE A 370 -21.63 31.70 20.51
CA PHE A 370 -22.99 32.05 20.08
C PHE A 370 -24.01 32.16 21.23
N LYS A 371 -23.70 31.67 22.44
CA LYS A 371 -24.57 31.82 23.62
C LYS A 371 -24.32 33.12 24.39
N ASN A 372 -23.27 33.84 24.07
CA ASN A 372 -22.90 35.11 24.74
C ASN A 372 -23.02 36.34 23.82
N LYS A 373 -23.75 36.24 22.72
CA LYS A 373 -24.25 37.34 21.91
C LYS A 373 -25.76 37.22 21.74
#